data_fa17968f843a72db0592e4b860236881
#
_entry.id   fa17968f843a72db0592e4b860236881
#
_cell.length_a   1.000
_cell.length_b   1.000
_cell.length_c   1.000
_cell.angle_alpha   90.00
_cell.angle_beta   90.00
_cell.angle_gamma   90.00
#
_symmetry.space_group_name_H-M   'P 1'
#
loop_
_entity.id
_entity.type
_entity.pdbx_description
1 polymer ?
#
loop_
_entity_poly.entity_id
_entity_poly.type
_entity_poly.pdbx_seq_one_letter_code
_entity_poly.pdbx_strand_id
1 'polypeptide(L)'
;MKKIALFVLITLAFAACHQPGKVVSKTSKIHMIDSTLDAQQDTQYLAYIAPIKADLEKQLDQVIGHAPEPLAVFQPECPMLNWATDALLAMARKYSPEPVDIAVVNIGGMRCSWGEGDITLRHVFELMPFDNELVVLTLTG
;
A
#
# COMPACT_ATOMS: atom_id res chain seq x y z
N MET A 1 17.94 1.15 -65.87
CA MET A 1 16.53 1.53 -65.74
C MET A 1 15.75 0.54 -64.90
N LYS A 2 15.76 -0.78 -65.15
CA LYS A 2 14.99 -1.77 -64.39
C LYS A 2 15.36 -1.83 -62.86
N LYS A 3 16.63 -1.68 -62.52
CA LYS A 3 17.08 -1.69 -61.11
C LYS A 3 16.64 -0.44 -60.32
N ILE A 4 16.57 0.73 -60.97
CA ILE A 4 16.11 1.98 -60.38
C ILE A 4 14.60 1.92 -60.14
N ALA A 5 13.84 1.38 -61.11
CA ALA A 5 12.41 1.19 -60.96
C ALA A 5 12.05 0.24 -59.79
N LEU A 6 12.83 -0.83 -59.60
CA LEU A 6 12.65 -1.76 -58.47
C LEU A 6 12.93 -1.08 -57.13
N PHE A 7 13.97 -0.25 -57.04
CA PHE A 7 14.31 0.48 -55.82
C PHE A 7 13.23 1.51 -55.44
N VAL A 8 12.70 2.23 -56.43
CA VAL A 8 11.57 3.17 -56.22
C VAL A 8 10.31 2.44 -55.79
N LEU A 9 10.04 1.24 -56.32
CA LEU A 9 8.87 0.46 -55.92
C LEU A 9 8.98 -0.04 -54.47
N ILE A 10 10.17 -0.45 -54.04
CA ILE A 10 10.43 -0.88 -52.66
C ILE A 10 10.29 0.29 -51.69
N THR A 11 10.82 1.48 -52.00
CA THR A 11 10.69 2.66 -51.13
C THR A 11 9.25 3.14 -51.00
N LEU A 12 8.46 3.08 -52.08
CA LEU A 12 7.02 3.37 -52.04
C LEU A 12 6.23 2.38 -51.17
N ALA A 13 6.60 1.08 -51.17
CA ALA A 13 5.96 0.07 -50.33
C ALA A 13 6.19 0.31 -48.82
N PHE A 14 7.37 0.80 -48.44
CA PHE A 14 7.66 1.15 -47.04
C PHE A 14 6.97 2.45 -46.61
N ALA A 15 6.69 3.39 -47.49
CA ALA A 15 5.97 4.63 -47.16
C ALA A 15 4.46 4.41 -46.93
N ALA A 16 3.89 3.32 -47.44
CA ALA A 16 2.45 3.02 -47.30
C ALA A 16 2.05 2.46 -45.95
N CYS A 17 2.99 2.06 -45.07
CA CYS A 17 2.70 1.34 -43.86
C CYS A 17 2.55 2.21 -42.58
N HIS A 18 2.49 3.52 -42.68
CA HIS A 18 2.48 4.36 -41.45
C HIS A 18 1.28 5.31 -41.40
N GLN A 19 0.07 4.75 -41.25
CA GLN A 19 -1.03 5.51 -40.70
C GLN A 19 -1.21 5.13 -39.20
N PRO A 20 -0.82 5.99 -38.28
CA PRO A 20 -1.16 5.76 -36.88
C PRO A 20 -2.68 5.70 -36.72
N GLY A 21 -3.17 4.61 -36.13
CA GLY A 21 -4.60 4.44 -35.88
C GLY A 21 -5.13 5.65 -35.12
N LYS A 22 -6.15 6.32 -35.67
CA LYS A 22 -6.81 7.43 -35.00
C LYS A 22 -7.93 6.87 -34.12
N VAL A 23 -7.88 7.16 -32.82
CA VAL A 23 -8.99 6.84 -31.92
C VAL A 23 -10.20 7.66 -32.35
N VAL A 24 -11.23 7.00 -32.87
CA VAL A 24 -12.45 7.62 -33.38
C VAL A 24 -13.45 7.90 -32.27
N SER A 25 -13.51 7.00 -31.26
CA SER A 25 -14.34 7.22 -30.07
C SER A 25 -13.75 6.45 -28.89
N LYS A 26 -13.99 6.95 -27.68
CA LYS A 26 -13.67 6.31 -26.42
C LYS A 26 -14.88 6.37 -25.52
N THR A 27 -15.36 5.22 -25.08
CA THR A 27 -16.42 5.14 -24.06
C THR A 27 -15.82 4.57 -22.79
N SER A 28 -16.09 5.20 -21.65
CA SER A 28 -15.68 4.70 -20.35
C SER A 28 -16.91 4.61 -19.44
N LYS A 29 -16.96 3.58 -18.62
CA LYS A 29 -17.98 3.37 -17.58
C LYS A 29 -17.26 3.21 -16.25
N ILE A 30 -17.66 4.00 -15.26
CA ILE A 30 -17.17 3.85 -13.89
C ILE A 30 -18.06 2.80 -13.21
N HIS A 31 -17.42 1.80 -12.61
CA HIS A 31 -18.06 0.85 -11.72
C HIS A 31 -17.61 1.18 -10.30
N MET A 32 -18.55 1.60 -9.47
CA MET A 32 -18.31 1.82 -8.05
C MET A 32 -18.19 0.47 -7.35
N ILE A 33 -17.23 0.37 -6.44
CA ILE A 33 -17.11 -0.78 -5.53
C ILE A 33 -17.85 -0.36 -4.26
N ASP A 34 -19.07 -0.83 -4.13
CA ASP A 34 -19.96 -0.54 -3.01
C ASP A 34 -20.75 -1.78 -2.59
N SER A 35 -21.61 -1.66 -1.60
CA SER A 35 -22.41 -2.75 -1.06
C SER A 35 -23.34 -3.46 -2.08
N THR A 36 -23.59 -2.86 -3.25
CA THR A 36 -24.40 -3.53 -4.30
C THR A 36 -23.67 -4.72 -4.91
N LEU A 37 -22.33 -4.79 -4.77
CA LEU A 37 -21.51 -5.90 -5.22
C LEU A 37 -21.51 -7.07 -4.23
N ASP A 38 -21.92 -6.86 -3.00
CA ASP A 38 -21.94 -7.91 -1.96
C ASP A 38 -22.88 -9.08 -2.34
N ALA A 39 -23.92 -8.80 -3.13
CA ALA A 39 -24.82 -9.82 -3.67
C ALA A 39 -24.22 -10.61 -4.84
N GLN A 40 -23.08 -10.19 -5.38
CA GLN A 40 -22.42 -10.81 -6.54
C GLN A 40 -21.15 -11.58 -6.15
N GLN A 41 -21.06 -12.00 -4.90
CA GLN A 41 -19.90 -12.72 -4.40
C GLN A 41 -19.73 -14.06 -5.10
N ASP A 42 -18.49 -14.37 -5.48
CA ASP A 42 -18.10 -15.68 -5.97
C ASP A 42 -18.00 -16.67 -4.81
N THR A 43 -19.04 -17.48 -4.65
CA THR A 43 -19.15 -18.45 -3.56
C THR A 43 -18.07 -19.54 -3.61
N GLN A 44 -17.59 -19.91 -4.79
CA GLN A 44 -16.53 -20.90 -4.94
C GLN A 44 -15.19 -20.31 -4.46
N TYR A 45 -14.90 -19.07 -4.82
CA TYR A 45 -13.70 -18.38 -4.35
C TYR A 45 -13.75 -18.14 -2.84
N LEU A 46 -14.90 -17.73 -2.30
CA LEU A 46 -15.09 -17.55 -0.86
C LEU A 46 -14.86 -18.85 -0.09
N ALA A 47 -15.39 -19.98 -0.58
CA ALA A 47 -15.14 -21.29 0.04
C ALA A 47 -13.66 -21.68 0.02
N TYR A 48 -12.92 -21.33 -1.03
CA TYR A 48 -11.49 -21.59 -1.15
C TYR A 48 -10.68 -20.79 -0.12
N ILE A 49 -10.99 -19.51 0.08
CA ILE A 49 -10.24 -18.65 1.02
C ILE A 49 -10.70 -18.79 2.48
N ALA A 50 -11.91 -19.32 2.73
CA ALA A 50 -12.50 -19.38 4.07
C ALA A 50 -11.60 -20.01 5.15
N PRO A 51 -10.93 -21.16 4.93
CA PRO A 51 -10.08 -21.77 5.95
C PRO A 51 -8.85 -20.90 6.26
N ILE A 52 -8.25 -20.27 5.25
CA ILE A 52 -7.10 -19.38 5.41
C ILE A 52 -7.52 -18.13 6.19
N LYS A 53 -8.67 -17.56 5.83
CA LYS A 53 -9.24 -16.39 6.49
C LYS A 53 -9.54 -16.68 7.97
N ALA A 54 -10.16 -17.81 8.29
CA ALA A 54 -10.52 -18.16 9.66
C ALA A 54 -9.29 -18.35 10.58
N ASP A 55 -8.19 -18.91 10.05
CA ASP A 55 -6.95 -19.06 10.81
C ASP A 55 -6.26 -17.71 11.03
N LEU A 56 -6.23 -16.87 10.00
CA LEU A 56 -5.67 -15.53 10.06
C LEU A 56 -6.45 -14.64 11.04
N GLU A 57 -7.78 -14.69 11.03
CA GLU A 57 -8.63 -13.91 11.93
C GLU A 57 -8.37 -14.22 13.40
N LYS A 58 -8.15 -15.47 13.76
CA LYS A 58 -7.80 -15.85 15.15
C LYS A 58 -6.53 -15.16 15.64
N GLN A 59 -5.55 -14.99 14.76
CA GLN A 59 -4.28 -14.35 15.11
C GLN A 59 -4.43 -12.83 15.14
N LEU A 60 -5.11 -12.26 14.14
CA LEU A 60 -5.23 -10.82 13.97
C LEU A 60 -6.20 -10.17 14.98
N ASP A 61 -7.20 -10.90 15.46
CA ASP A 61 -8.20 -10.37 16.40
C ASP A 61 -7.73 -10.45 17.87
N GLN A 62 -6.51 -10.93 18.11
CA GLN A 62 -5.92 -10.89 19.45
C GLN A 62 -5.78 -9.45 19.93
N VAL A 63 -6.42 -9.13 21.06
CA VAL A 63 -6.26 -7.84 21.75
C VAL A 63 -4.88 -7.75 22.35
N ILE A 64 -4.12 -6.72 22.01
CA ILE A 64 -2.74 -6.47 22.44
C ILE A 64 -2.59 -5.18 23.25
N GLY A 65 -3.62 -4.35 23.29
CA GLY A 65 -3.62 -3.08 24.00
C GLY A 65 -4.97 -2.40 24.01
N HIS A 66 -5.01 -1.19 24.56
CA HIS A 66 -6.21 -0.37 24.61
C HIS A 66 -5.84 1.09 24.37
N ALA A 67 -6.55 1.77 23.49
CA ALA A 67 -6.45 3.20 23.26
C ALA A 67 -7.50 3.92 24.11
N PRO A 68 -7.11 4.74 25.08
CA PRO A 68 -8.06 5.48 25.94
C PRO A 68 -8.73 6.65 25.19
N GLU A 69 -8.20 7.02 24.05
CA GLU A 69 -8.69 8.08 23.16
C GLU A 69 -8.31 7.77 21.70
N PRO A 70 -8.96 8.39 20.71
CA PRO A 70 -8.64 8.17 19.32
C PRO A 70 -7.21 8.59 18.96
N LEU A 71 -6.47 7.70 18.30
CA LEU A 71 -5.15 7.97 17.72
C LEU A 71 -5.30 8.31 16.23
N ALA A 72 -5.50 9.58 15.95
CA ALA A 72 -5.71 10.06 14.60
C ALA A 72 -4.39 10.33 13.87
N VAL A 73 -4.41 10.18 12.53
CA VAL A 73 -3.29 10.51 11.63
C VAL A 73 -3.60 11.78 10.87
N PHE A 74 -2.82 12.84 11.08
CA PHE A 74 -2.90 14.13 10.35
C PHE A 74 -1.57 14.89 10.45
N GLN A 75 -1.43 15.95 9.69
CA GLN A 75 -0.25 16.81 9.69
C GLN A 75 -0.52 18.14 10.39
N PRO A 76 0.51 18.81 10.93
CA PRO A 76 1.95 18.47 10.96
C PRO A 76 2.34 17.49 12.07
N GLU A 77 1.55 17.36 13.12
CA GLU A 77 1.77 16.53 14.31
C GLU A 77 0.45 15.85 14.68
N CYS A 78 0.50 14.60 15.12
CA CYS A 78 -0.70 13.86 15.50
C CYS A 78 -0.43 12.80 16.56
N PRO A 79 -1.45 12.40 17.36
CA PRO A 79 -1.33 11.40 18.41
C PRO A 79 -0.76 10.08 17.92
N MET A 80 -1.18 9.61 16.73
CA MET A 80 -0.69 8.34 16.16
C MET A 80 0.81 8.38 15.89
N LEU A 81 1.32 9.47 15.28
CA LEU A 81 2.76 9.58 15.00
C LEU A 81 3.59 9.67 16.27
N ASN A 82 3.12 10.42 17.26
CA ASN A 82 3.79 10.53 18.55
C ASN A 82 3.87 9.16 19.23
N TRP A 83 2.75 8.45 19.32
CA TRP A 83 2.70 7.11 19.88
C TRP A 83 3.61 6.12 19.12
N ALA A 84 3.57 6.13 17.78
CA ALA A 84 4.36 5.21 16.98
C ALA A 84 5.86 5.48 17.08
N THR A 85 6.28 6.76 17.09
CA THR A 85 7.69 7.14 17.27
C THR A 85 8.20 6.80 18.67
N ASP A 86 7.41 7.00 19.70
CA ASP A 86 7.76 6.60 21.07
C ASP A 86 7.91 5.09 21.19
N ALA A 87 7.02 4.32 20.59
CA ALA A 87 7.12 2.86 20.55
C ALA A 87 8.38 2.40 19.82
N LEU A 88 8.70 2.98 18.66
CA LEU A 88 9.92 2.69 17.90
C LEU A 88 11.17 3.06 18.69
N LEU A 89 11.18 4.22 19.36
CA LEU A 89 12.29 4.64 20.20
C LEU A 89 12.52 3.67 21.37
N ALA A 90 11.45 3.23 22.02
CA ALA A 90 11.52 2.25 23.08
C ALA A 90 12.09 0.90 22.60
N MET A 91 11.68 0.45 21.41
CA MET A 91 12.20 -0.77 20.81
C MET A 91 13.66 -0.63 20.36
N ALA A 92 14.03 0.52 19.76
CA ALA A 92 15.41 0.80 19.40
C ALA A 92 16.33 0.76 20.64
N ARG A 93 15.95 1.41 21.73
CA ARG A 93 16.69 1.41 23.01
C ARG A 93 16.80 0.01 23.63
N LYS A 94 15.82 -0.85 23.41
CA LYS A 94 15.82 -2.23 23.92
C LYS A 94 16.81 -3.14 23.17
N TYR A 95 16.95 -2.96 21.86
CA TYR A 95 17.70 -3.87 21.00
C TYR A 95 19.04 -3.31 20.50
N SER A 96 19.25 -2.00 20.54
CA SER A 96 20.52 -1.39 20.19
C SER A 96 21.54 -1.52 21.34
N PRO A 97 22.80 -1.89 21.07
CA PRO A 97 23.86 -1.82 22.06
C PRO A 97 24.29 -0.39 22.37
N GLU A 98 24.01 0.56 21.49
CA GLU A 98 24.34 1.96 21.62
C GLU A 98 23.15 2.79 22.08
N PRO A 99 23.37 3.93 22.78
CA PRO A 99 22.29 4.85 23.15
C PRO A 99 21.54 5.35 21.92
N VAL A 100 20.21 5.45 22.01
CA VAL A 100 19.35 6.00 20.95
C VAL A 100 18.57 7.18 21.53
N ASP A 101 18.78 8.36 20.96
CA ASP A 101 18.24 9.62 21.48
C ASP A 101 16.94 10.00 20.77
N ILE A 102 16.83 9.74 19.45
CA ILE A 102 15.73 10.21 18.60
C ILE A 102 15.23 9.07 17.74
N ALA A 103 13.90 8.98 17.54
CA ALA A 103 13.29 8.16 16.50
C ALA A 103 12.56 9.06 15.49
N VAL A 104 12.59 8.65 14.24
CA VAL A 104 11.91 9.34 13.14
C VAL A 104 11.16 8.33 12.29
N VAL A 105 9.92 8.63 11.99
CA VAL A 105 9.07 7.83 11.09
C VAL A 105 8.38 8.75 10.10
N ASN A 106 8.20 8.30 8.87
CA ASN A 106 7.47 9.06 7.87
C ASN A 106 5.96 8.89 8.04
N ILE A 107 5.22 9.98 7.97
CA ILE A 107 3.74 9.96 8.09
C ILE A 107 3.08 9.07 7.02
N GLY A 108 3.65 8.98 5.82
CA GLY A 108 3.15 8.13 4.74
C GLY A 108 3.18 6.63 5.05
N GLY A 109 3.94 6.21 6.05
CA GLY A 109 3.96 4.84 6.57
C GLY A 109 2.75 4.51 7.43
N MET A 110 2.08 5.51 8.02
CA MET A 110 0.88 5.35 8.83
C MET A 110 -0.36 5.38 7.93
N ARG A 111 -1.01 4.23 7.76
CA ARG A 111 -2.06 4.05 6.75
C ARG A 111 -3.48 4.25 7.26
N CYS A 112 -3.67 4.21 8.58
CA CYS A 112 -4.98 4.38 9.20
C CYS A 112 -4.88 5.09 10.54
N SER A 113 -6.01 5.58 11.03
CA SER A 113 -6.19 6.07 12.41
C SER A 113 -6.86 4.97 13.22
N TRP A 114 -6.64 4.96 14.54
CA TRP A 114 -7.35 4.08 15.46
C TRP A 114 -8.40 4.86 16.23
N GLY A 115 -9.56 4.22 16.47
CA GLY A 115 -10.56 4.71 17.40
C GLY A 115 -10.15 4.48 18.85
N GLU A 116 -10.93 5.03 19.77
CA GLU A 116 -10.92 4.62 21.20
C GLU A 116 -11.36 3.16 21.32
N GLY A 117 -10.72 2.38 22.19
CA GLY A 117 -11.09 1.01 22.49
C GLY A 117 -9.93 0.03 22.35
N ASP A 118 -10.27 -1.24 22.18
CA ASP A 118 -9.29 -2.32 22.11
C ASP A 118 -8.47 -2.27 20.81
N ILE A 119 -7.18 -2.40 20.99
CA ILE A 119 -6.21 -2.51 19.88
C ILE A 119 -5.91 -3.98 19.68
N THR A 120 -6.15 -4.47 18.46
CA THR A 120 -5.80 -5.82 18.06
C THR A 120 -4.53 -5.85 17.22
N LEU A 121 -3.98 -7.03 17.01
CA LEU A 121 -2.85 -7.22 16.12
C LEU A 121 -3.20 -6.78 14.68
N ARG A 122 -4.45 -6.92 14.26
CA ARG A 122 -4.99 -6.41 12.99
C ARG A 122 -4.74 -4.91 12.82
N HIS A 123 -5.02 -4.12 13.85
CA HIS A 123 -4.80 -2.67 13.82
C HIS A 123 -3.33 -2.31 13.51
N VAL A 124 -2.38 -3.09 14.05
CA VAL A 124 -0.94 -2.86 13.77
C VAL A 124 -0.60 -3.16 12.31
N PHE A 125 -1.09 -4.30 11.78
CA PHE A 125 -0.87 -4.65 10.36
C PHE A 125 -1.54 -3.67 9.40
N GLU A 126 -2.72 -3.14 9.74
CA GLU A 126 -3.41 -2.13 8.93
C GLU A 126 -2.71 -0.76 9.01
N LEU A 127 -2.11 -0.43 10.17
CA LEU A 127 -1.38 0.82 10.34
C LEU A 127 -0.11 0.85 9.51
N MET A 128 0.69 -0.22 9.57
CA MET A 128 1.98 -0.32 8.89
C MET A 128 2.08 -1.63 8.10
N PRO A 129 1.39 -1.76 6.95
CA PRO A 129 1.28 -3.02 6.21
C PRO A 129 2.52 -3.38 5.37
N PHE A 130 3.68 -2.86 5.73
CA PHE A 130 4.93 -3.07 5.00
C PHE A 130 5.97 -3.72 5.90
N ASP A 131 6.83 -4.55 5.29
CA ASP A 131 8.02 -5.07 5.96
C ASP A 131 9.03 -3.92 6.10
N ASN A 132 9.15 -3.39 7.32
CA ASN A 132 10.07 -2.30 7.63
C ASN A 132 11.20 -2.82 8.51
N GLU A 133 12.38 -2.25 8.35
CA GLU A 133 13.52 -2.47 9.23
C GLU A 133 13.74 -1.24 10.12
N LEU A 134 14.09 -1.50 11.38
CA LEU A 134 14.52 -0.45 12.30
C LEU A 134 16.02 -0.28 12.17
N VAL A 135 16.45 0.88 11.71
CA VAL A 135 17.86 1.20 11.48
C VAL A 135 18.32 2.26 12.47
N VAL A 136 19.43 2.02 13.15
CA VAL A 136 20.08 3.01 14.03
C VAL A 136 21.25 3.66 13.29
N LEU A 137 21.25 4.97 13.24
CA LEU A 137 22.28 5.78 12.57
C LEU A 137 22.98 6.69 13.58
N THR A 138 24.30 6.80 13.46
CA THR A 138 25.09 7.78 14.21
C THR A 138 25.23 9.04 13.37
N LEU A 139 24.82 10.18 13.94
CA LEU A 139 24.93 11.50 13.30
C LEU A 139 25.86 12.38 14.11
N THR A 140 26.59 13.22 13.42
CA THR A 140 27.37 14.30 14.03
C THR A 140 26.51 15.56 14.13
N GLY A 141 26.62 16.29 15.24
CA GLY A 141 25.93 17.56 15.45
C GLY A 141 26.41 18.68 14.52
#